data_723f52453e3123aae81406d643cc67ed
#
_entry.id   723f52453e3123aae81406d643cc67ed
#
_cell.length_a   1.000
_cell.length_b   1.000
_cell.length_c   1.000
_cell.angle_alpha   90.00
_cell.angle_beta   90.00
_cell.angle_gamma   90.00
#
_symmetry.space_group_name_H-M   'P 1'
#
loop_
_entity.id
_entity.type
_entity.pdbx_description
1 polymer ?
#
loop_
_entity_poly.entity_id
_entity_poly.type
_entity_poly.pdbx_seq_one_letter_code
_entity_poly.pdbx_strand_id
1 'polypeptide(L)'
;MGKTVIELQNIKRNFQVGDETVHALRGISFKIEEGEFVTIMGTSGSGKSTLLNTLGCLDTPTSGEYFLDGVSVRTMTKPQRAILRNRKIGFVFQNYNLLPKTTAIENVELPLMYNPSVSAAERRRRAIDALIAVGLGDRLEHKSNQMSGGQMQRVAIARALVNNPAVILADEATGNLDTRTSFEILVLFQELHNEGRTIIFVTHNPDIAQYRSRNIRLRDGHVIEDKKNDKILSAAEALAALPKNTDD
;
A
#
# COMPACT_ATOMS: atom_id res chain seq x y z
N MET A 1 -19.71 -13.55 6.33
CA MET A 1 -18.79 -13.18 5.24
C MET A 1 -18.48 -11.71 5.39
N GLY A 2 -17.21 -11.34 5.38
CA GLY A 2 -16.78 -9.94 5.45
C GLY A 2 -17.20 -9.18 4.18
N LYS A 3 -17.21 -7.85 4.25
CA LYS A 3 -17.45 -6.99 3.09
C LYS A 3 -16.26 -7.12 2.12
N THR A 4 -16.53 -7.42 0.84
CA THR A 4 -15.48 -7.47 -0.19
C THR A 4 -15.05 -6.04 -0.56
N VAL A 5 -13.75 -5.74 -0.38
CA VAL A 5 -13.14 -4.45 -0.73
C VAL A 5 -12.54 -4.49 -2.14
N ILE A 6 -11.91 -5.60 -2.50
CA ILE A 6 -11.35 -5.81 -3.85
C ILE A 6 -11.89 -7.11 -4.42
N GLU A 7 -12.36 -7.05 -5.67
CA GLU A 7 -12.73 -8.22 -6.43
C GLU A 7 -12.17 -8.13 -7.85
N LEU A 8 -11.34 -9.09 -8.21
CA LEU A 8 -10.80 -9.27 -9.56
C LEU A 8 -11.42 -10.50 -10.20
N GLN A 9 -11.92 -10.36 -11.42
CA GLN A 9 -12.51 -11.44 -12.20
C GLN A 9 -11.82 -11.52 -13.57
N ASN A 10 -10.98 -12.55 -13.74
CA ASN A 10 -10.29 -12.86 -14.99
C ASN A 10 -9.52 -11.66 -15.60
N ILE A 11 -8.80 -10.92 -14.75
CA ILE A 11 -8.04 -9.73 -15.16
C ILE A 11 -6.89 -10.14 -16.07
N LYS A 12 -6.87 -9.56 -17.28
CA LYS A 12 -5.74 -9.65 -18.21
C LYS A 12 -5.18 -8.26 -18.49
N ARG A 13 -3.87 -8.16 -18.60
CA ARG A 13 -3.19 -6.93 -19.01
C ARG A 13 -2.10 -7.25 -20.02
N ASN A 14 -2.26 -6.71 -21.20
CA ASN A 14 -1.34 -6.86 -22.30
C ASN A 14 -0.72 -5.50 -22.64
N PHE A 15 0.54 -5.49 -23.02
CA PHE A 15 1.26 -4.32 -23.51
C PHE A 15 1.79 -4.63 -24.90
N GLN A 16 1.66 -3.67 -25.83
CA GLN A 16 2.30 -3.76 -27.13
C GLN A 16 3.68 -3.16 -27.05
N VAL A 17 4.71 -3.94 -27.41
CA VAL A 17 6.12 -3.53 -27.42
C VAL A 17 6.66 -3.82 -28.83
N GLY A 18 6.66 -2.82 -29.70
CA GLY A 18 6.90 -3.04 -31.14
C GLY A 18 5.85 -3.97 -31.72
N ASP A 19 6.30 -5.03 -32.39
CA ASP A 19 5.42 -6.05 -33.02
C ASP A 19 5.02 -7.18 -32.04
N GLU A 20 5.55 -7.19 -30.82
CA GLU A 20 5.28 -8.24 -29.83
C GLU A 20 4.24 -7.79 -28.80
N THR A 21 3.40 -8.74 -28.37
CA THR A 21 2.43 -8.53 -27.27
C THR A 21 2.94 -9.18 -25.98
N VAL A 22 3.26 -8.38 -24.99
CA VAL A 22 3.63 -8.84 -23.65
C VAL A 22 2.39 -9.03 -22.80
N HIS A 23 2.12 -10.27 -22.39
CA HIS A 23 0.99 -10.65 -21.52
C HIS A 23 1.43 -10.55 -20.05
N ALA A 24 1.30 -9.38 -19.44
CA ALA A 24 1.75 -9.13 -18.08
C ALA A 24 0.83 -9.75 -17.00
N LEU A 25 -0.49 -9.76 -17.23
CA LEU A 25 -1.47 -10.47 -16.40
C LEU A 25 -2.31 -11.39 -17.30
N ARG A 26 -2.53 -12.63 -16.86
CA ARG A 26 -3.07 -13.71 -17.68
C ARG A 26 -4.30 -14.37 -17.06
N GLY A 27 -5.26 -13.57 -16.56
CA GLY A 27 -6.51 -14.07 -15.99
C GLY A 27 -6.47 -14.17 -14.48
N ILE A 28 -6.03 -13.09 -13.82
CA ILE A 28 -5.99 -12.99 -12.36
C ILE A 28 -7.41 -12.91 -11.79
N SER A 29 -7.73 -13.75 -10.83
CA SER A 29 -9.01 -13.74 -10.11
C SER A 29 -8.76 -13.99 -8.62
N PHE A 30 -9.19 -13.09 -7.77
CA PHE A 30 -9.27 -13.23 -6.31
C PHE A 30 -10.14 -12.13 -5.70
N LYS A 31 -10.51 -12.32 -4.42
CA LYS A 31 -11.21 -11.31 -3.61
C LYS A 31 -10.38 -10.99 -2.38
N ILE A 32 -10.49 -9.76 -1.90
CA ILE A 32 -9.93 -9.32 -0.61
C ILE A 32 -11.08 -8.74 0.19
N GLU A 33 -11.24 -9.23 1.41
CA GLU A 33 -12.27 -8.77 2.35
C GLU A 33 -11.73 -7.64 3.23
N GLU A 34 -12.65 -6.85 3.78
CA GLU A 34 -12.32 -5.78 4.73
C GLU A 34 -11.59 -6.36 5.95
N GLY A 35 -10.53 -5.68 6.38
CA GLY A 35 -9.70 -6.11 7.49
C GLY A 35 -8.69 -7.21 7.16
N GLU A 36 -8.54 -7.67 5.91
CA GLU A 36 -7.46 -8.60 5.56
C GLU A 36 -6.10 -7.89 5.44
N PHE A 37 -5.04 -8.55 5.89
CA PHE A 37 -3.66 -8.17 5.60
C PHE A 37 -3.05 -9.19 4.64
N VAL A 38 -3.00 -8.84 3.36
CA VAL A 38 -2.61 -9.73 2.26
C VAL A 38 -1.22 -9.38 1.76
N THR A 39 -0.37 -10.38 1.56
CA THR A 39 0.89 -10.22 0.83
C THR A 39 0.74 -10.72 -0.60
N ILE A 40 1.21 -9.93 -1.57
CA ILE A 40 1.36 -10.34 -2.97
C ILE A 40 2.85 -10.53 -3.25
N MET A 41 3.25 -11.74 -3.56
CA MET A 41 4.65 -12.12 -3.80
C MET A 41 4.86 -12.69 -5.19
N GLY A 42 6.13 -12.69 -5.63
CA GLY A 42 6.56 -13.32 -6.88
C GLY A 42 7.93 -12.84 -7.29
N THR A 43 8.56 -13.54 -8.22
CA THR A 43 9.85 -13.18 -8.80
C THR A 43 9.79 -11.89 -9.61
N SER A 44 10.93 -11.33 -10.00
CA SER A 44 10.96 -10.24 -10.98
C SER A 44 10.26 -10.68 -12.28
N GLY A 45 9.49 -9.79 -12.90
CA GLY A 45 8.74 -10.09 -14.12
C GLY A 45 7.44 -10.89 -13.92
N SER A 46 7.09 -11.32 -12.71
CA SER A 46 5.87 -12.12 -12.46
C SER A 46 4.54 -11.36 -12.64
N GLY A 47 4.57 -10.03 -12.85
CA GLY A 47 3.38 -9.19 -13.02
C GLY A 47 2.97 -8.38 -11.78
N LYS A 48 3.73 -8.41 -10.67
CA LYS A 48 3.38 -7.70 -9.41
C LYS A 48 3.11 -6.21 -9.60
N SER A 49 4.04 -5.49 -10.23
CA SER A 49 3.90 -4.04 -10.44
C SER A 49 2.71 -3.71 -11.36
N THR A 50 2.46 -4.56 -12.37
CA THR A 50 1.28 -4.43 -13.24
C THR A 50 -0.01 -4.66 -12.46
N LEU A 51 -0.04 -5.69 -11.60
CA LEU A 51 -1.19 -5.95 -10.74
C LEU A 51 -1.39 -4.81 -9.73
N LEU A 52 -0.33 -4.32 -9.09
CA LEU A 52 -0.39 -3.19 -8.17
C LEU A 52 -0.95 -1.93 -8.85
N ASN A 53 -0.48 -1.62 -10.07
CA ASN A 53 -1.00 -0.48 -10.84
C ASN A 53 -2.49 -0.65 -11.21
N THR A 54 -2.92 -1.88 -11.49
CA THR A 54 -4.33 -2.20 -11.73
C THR A 54 -5.15 -2.01 -10.47
N LEU A 55 -4.72 -2.61 -9.34
CA LEU A 55 -5.37 -2.46 -8.03
C LEU A 55 -5.44 -0.99 -7.60
N GLY A 56 -4.36 -0.26 -7.89
CA GLY A 56 -4.25 1.16 -7.59
C GLY A 56 -5.05 2.09 -8.52
N CYS A 57 -5.80 1.58 -9.47
CA CYS A 57 -6.50 2.38 -10.48
C CYS A 57 -5.56 3.36 -11.25
N LEU A 58 -4.26 3.03 -11.32
CA LEU A 58 -3.26 3.76 -12.10
C LEU A 58 -3.27 3.31 -13.57
N ASP A 59 -3.57 2.03 -13.77
CA ASP A 59 -3.71 1.40 -15.08
C ASP A 59 -5.07 0.67 -15.20
N THR A 60 -5.47 0.33 -16.42
CA THR A 60 -6.72 -0.38 -16.71
C THR A 60 -6.41 -1.76 -17.30
N PRO A 61 -7.12 -2.81 -16.86
CA PRO A 61 -6.97 -4.11 -17.49
C PRO A 61 -7.39 -4.08 -18.96
N THR A 62 -6.76 -4.92 -19.77
CA THR A 62 -7.16 -5.15 -21.17
C THR A 62 -8.51 -5.86 -21.24
N SER A 63 -8.77 -6.79 -20.32
CA SER A 63 -10.05 -7.49 -20.16
C SER A 63 -10.23 -7.98 -18.73
N GLY A 64 -11.44 -8.44 -18.39
CA GLY A 64 -11.85 -8.84 -17.05
C GLY A 64 -12.56 -7.73 -16.31
N GLU A 65 -13.05 -8.01 -15.10
CA GLU A 65 -13.76 -7.04 -14.26
C GLU A 65 -12.99 -6.78 -12.97
N TYR A 66 -12.92 -5.49 -12.59
CA TYR A 66 -12.34 -5.06 -11.32
C TYR A 66 -13.36 -4.22 -10.56
N PHE A 67 -13.64 -4.63 -9.31
CA PHE A 67 -14.49 -3.89 -8.37
C PHE A 67 -13.66 -3.44 -7.18
N LEU A 68 -13.73 -2.16 -6.87
CA LEU A 68 -13.12 -1.55 -5.68
C LEU A 68 -14.26 -1.02 -4.79
N ASP A 69 -14.37 -1.57 -3.58
CA ASP A 69 -15.43 -1.24 -2.61
C ASP A 69 -16.84 -1.29 -3.26
N GLY A 70 -17.09 -2.35 -4.07
CA GLY A 70 -18.34 -2.57 -4.80
C GLY A 70 -18.52 -1.74 -6.09
N VAL A 71 -17.56 -0.86 -6.43
CA VAL A 71 -17.65 0.02 -7.60
C VAL A 71 -16.84 -0.55 -8.76
N SER A 72 -17.47 -0.78 -9.93
CA SER A 72 -16.79 -1.24 -11.13
C SER A 72 -15.84 -0.17 -11.68
N VAL A 73 -14.58 -0.54 -11.87
CA VAL A 73 -13.51 0.37 -12.34
C VAL A 73 -13.39 0.35 -13.86
N ARG A 74 -13.85 -0.72 -14.52
CA ARG A 74 -13.62 -0.97 -15.95
C ARG A 74 -14.13 0.15 -16.87
N THR A 75 -15.32 0.66 -16.60
CA THR A 75 -16.00 1.67 -17.45
C THR A 75 -15.66 3.10 -17.08
N MET A 76 -14.84 3.31 -16.03
CA MET A 76 -14.50 4.64 -15.56
C MET A 76 -13.53 5.38 -16.48
N THR A 77 -13.78 6.67 -16.66
CA THR A 77 -12.84 7.61 -17.28
C THR A 77 -11.61 7.83 -16.38
N LYS A 78 -10.52 8.36 -16.95
CA LYS A 78 -9.32 8.71 -16.15
C LYS A 78 -9.62 9.63 -14.95
N PRO A 79 -10.42 10.73 -15.08
CA PRO A 79 -10.79 11.56 -13.95
C PRO A 79 -11.58 10.81 -12.87
N GLN A 80 -12.54 9.97 -13.26
CA GLN A 80 -13.33 9.17 -12.31
C GLN A 80 -12.45 8.20 -11.52
N ARG A 81 -11.50 7.51 -12.18
CA ARG A 81 -10.53 6.65 -11.51
C ARG A 81 -9.63 7.44 -10.55
N ALA A 82 -9.22 8.66 -10.93
CA ALA A 82 -8.41 9.50 -10.04
C ALA A 82 -9.15 9.89 -8.76
N ILE A 83 -10.45 10.22 -8.87
CA ILE A 83 -11.32 10.51 -7.72
C ILE A 83 -11.51 9.26 -6.85
N LEU A 84 -11.81 8.11 -7.46
CA LEU A 84 -11.99 6.84 -6.74
C LEU A 84 -10.71 6.46 -5.99
N ARG A 85 -9.56 6.53 -6.67
CA ARG A 85 -8.24 6.27 -6.08
C ARG A 85 -7.97 7.17 -4.88
N ASN A 86 -8.16 8.49 -5.04
CA ASN A 86 -7.95 9.44 -3.95
C ASN A 86 -8.78 9.13 -2.71
N ARG A 87 -10.03 8.68 -2.89
CA ARG A 87 -10.98 8.42 -1.79
C ARG A 87 -10.82 7.03 -1.16
N LYS A 88 -10.39 6.04 -1.94
CA LYS A 88 -10.47 4.62 -1.53
C LYS A 88 -9.12 3.94 -1.37
N ILE A 89 -8.04 4.52 -1.87
CA ILE A 89 -6.73 3.89 -1.87
C ILE A 89 -5.70 4.79 -1.20
N GLY A 90 -4.99 4.24 -0.23
CA GLY A 90 -3.76 4.83 0.31
C GLY A 90 -2.54 4.14 -0.28
N PHE A 91 -1.61 4.88 -0.87
CA PHE A 91 -0.37 4.33 -1.41
C PHE A 91 0.82 4.58 -0.50
N VAL A 92 1.61 3.52 -0.29
CA VAL A 92 2.91 3.56 0.37
C VAL A 92 3.94 2.94 -0.56
N PHE A 93 4.94 3.70 -0.99
CA PHE A 93 5.95 3.28 -1.96
C PHE A 93 7.32 3.04 -1.29
N GLN A 94 8.15 2.22 -1.91
CA GLN A 94 9.52 1.94 -1.49
C GLN A 94 10.39 3.21 -1.37
N ASN A 95 10.25 4.14 -2.32
CA ASN A 95 11.01 5.40 -2.36
C ASN A 95 10.28 6.56 -1.67
N TYR A 96 9.32 6.27 -0.77
CA TYR A 96 8.50 7.25 -0.02
C TYR A 96 7.67 8.17 -0.91
N ASN A 97 8.18 8.62 -2.04
CA ASN A 97 7.58 9.56 -2.99
C ASN A 97 7.04 10.83 -2.30
N LEU A 98 7.82 11.35 -1.35
CA LEU A 98 7.53 12.63 -0.71
C LEU A 98 7.94 13.76 -1.65
N LEU A 99 7.18 14.87 -1.63
CA LEU A 99 7.58 16.08 -2.32
C LEU A 99 8.82 16.66 -1.63
N PRO A 100 9.92 16.84 -2.36
CA PRO A 100 11.11 17.50 -1.80
C PRO A 100 10.80 18.96 -1.51
N LYS A 101 11.45 19.53 -0.51
CA LYS A 101 11.30 20.92 -0.05
C LYS A 101 9.98 21.25 0.67
N THR A 102 9.02 20.33 0.74
CA THR A 102 7.80 20.46 1.54
C THR A 102 7.98 19.78 2.90
N THR A 103 7.20 20.22 3.88
CA THR A 103 7.22 19.67 5.25
C THR A 103 6.46 18.33 5.32
N ALA A 104 6.60 17.61 6.44
CA ALA A 104 5.85 16.39 6.69
C ALA A 104 4.35 16.63 6.61
N ILE A 105 3.86 17.68 7.26
CA ILE A 105 2.43 18.00 7.28
C ILE A 105 1.92 18.39 5.90
N GLU A 106 2.66 19.19 5.13
CA GLU A 106 2.28 19.55 3.75
C GLU A 106 2.19 18.30 2.85
N ASN A 107 3.12 17.33 2.98
CA ASN A 107 3.04 16.06 2.26
C ASN A 107 1.78 15.27 2.62
N VAL A 108 1.38 15.25 3.89
CA VAL A 108 0.18 14.52 4.35
C VAL A 108 -1.11 15.26 3.97
N GLU A 109 -1.11 16.59 3.88
CA GLU A 109 -2.27 17.37 3.41
C GLU A 109 -2.59 17.16 1.92
N LEU A 110 -1.62 16.78 1.08
CA LEU A 110 -1.78 16.68 -0.38
C LEU A 110 -3.02 15.91 -0.85
N PRO A 111 -3.29 14.68 -0.37
CA PRO A 111 -4.47 13.94 -0.82
C PRO A 111 -5.79 14.65 -0.48
N LEU A 112 -5.82 15.42 0.60
CA LEU A 112 -7.02 16.17 1.03
C LEU A 112 -7.28 17.40 0.15
N MET A 113 -6.26 17.96 -0.51
CA MET A 113 -6.40 19.11 -1.40
C MET A 113 -7.25 18.80 -2.64
N TYR A 114 -7.33 17.52 -3.03
CA TYR A 114 -8.17 17.06 -4.14
C TYR A 114 -9.65 16.86 -3.76
N ASN A 115 -10.01 17.12 -2.49
CA ASN A 115 -11.38 17.06 -2.03
C ASN A 115 -11.89 18.47 -1.69
N PRO A 116 -12.67 19.11 -2.57
CA PRO A 116 -13.12 20.50 -2.37
C PRO A 116 -14.06 20.68 -1.16
N SER A 117 -14.61 19.59 -0.62
CA SER A 117 -15.48 19.65 0.56
C SER A 117 -14.73 19.73 1.89
N VAL A 118 -13.40 19.59 1.89
CA VAL A 118 -12.57 19.64 3.09
C VAL A 118 -11.90 21.02 3.20
N SER A 119 -12.26 21.78 4.25
CA SER A 119 -11.67 23.09 4.50
C SER A 119 -10.18 23.04 4.81
N ALA A 120 -9.46 24.16 4.67
CA ALA A 120 -8.02 24.23 4.99
C ALA A 120 -7.75 23.86 6.46
N ALA A 121 -8.58 24.33 7.40
CA ALA A 121 -8.45 24.00 8.81
C ALA A 121 -8.63 22.51 9.08
N GLU A 122 -9.60 21.90 8.43
CA GLU A 122 -9.89 20.45 8.58
C GLU A 122 -8.76 19.61 7.93
N ARG A 123 -8.20 20.03 6.78
CA ARG A 123 -7.03 19.38 6.18
C ARG A 123 -5.85 19.34 7.15
N ARG A 124 -5.55 20.53 7.72
CA ARG A 124 -4.44 20.69 8.68
C ARG A 124 -4.63 19.77 9.90
N ARG A 125 -5.83 19.77 10.48
CA ARG A 125 -6.17 18.93 11.64
C ARG A 125 -5.97 17.44 11.31
N ARG A 126 -6.56 16.94 10.20
CA ARG A 126 -6.42 15.53 9.81
C ARG A 126 -4.97 15.13 9.53
N ALA A 127 -4.19 16.02 8.93
CA ALA A 127 -2.78 15.75 8.67
C ALA A 127 -1.97 15.66 9.98
N ILE A 128 -2.25 16.53 10.96
CA ILE A 128 -1.65 16.45 12.30
C ILE A 128 -2.03 15.13 12.98
N ASP A 129 -3.32 14.78 13.00
CA ASP A 129 -3.80 13.53 13.61
C ASP A 129 -3.13 12.30 12.98
N ALA A 130 -3.00 12.27 11.65
CA ALA A 130 -2.33 11.19 10.92
C ALA A 130 -0.83 11.10 11.24
N LEU A 131 -0.13 12.22 11.39
CA LEU A 131 1.29 12.24 11.78
C LEU A 131 1.49 11.80 13.24
N ILE A 132 0.62 12.20 14.14
CA ILE A 132 0.63 11.73 15.53
C ILE A 132 0.43 10.20 15.57
N ALA A 133 -0.53 9.67 14.82
CA ALA A 133 -0.83 8.23 14.76
C ALA A 133 0.37 7.38 14.30
N VAL A 134 1.30 7.95 13.52
CA VAL A 134 2.52 7.25 13.10
C VAL A 134 3.76 7.63 13.94
N GLY A 135 3.59 8.34 15.06
CA GLY A 135 4.67 8.71 15.98
C GLY A 135 5.54 9.88 15.52
N LEU A 136 5.00 10.81 14.72
CA LEU A 136 5.72 11.99 14.18
C LEU A 136 5.09 13.32 14.60
N GLY A 137 4.41 13.36 15.73
CA GLY A 137 3.77 14.60 16.23
C GLY A 137 4.74 15.75 16.53
N ASP A 138 6.01 15.46 16.80
CA ASP A 138 7.10 16.42 17.05
C ASP A 138 7.84 16.82 15.75
N ARG A 139 7.48 16.26 14.59
CA ARG A 139 8.19 16.42 13.32
C ARG A 139 7.36 17.06 12.20
N LEU A 140 6.25 17.70 12.53
CA LEU A 140 5.28 18.24 11.58
C LEU A 140 5.91 19.15 10.51
N GLU A 141 6.81 20.04 10.93
CA GLU A 141 7.44 21.06 10.06
C GLU A 141 8.79 20.60 9.46
N HIS A 142 9.24 19.35 9.74
CA HIS A 142 10.48 18.84 9.18
C HIS A 142 10.31 18.53 7.69
N LYS A 143 11.31 18.87 6.90
CA LYS A 143 11.41 18.52 5.46
C LYS A 143 12.04 17.15 5.27
N SER A 144 11.84 16.53 4.10
CA SER A 144 12.35 15.18 3.81
C SER A 144 13.87 15.04 4.04
N ASN A 145 14.66 16.08 3.73
CA ASN A 145 16.11 16.08 3.95
C ASN A 145 16.54 16.24 5.42
N GLN A 146 15.60 16.41 6.33
CA GLN A 146 15.79 16.50 7.78
C GLN A 146 15.29 15.25 8.51
N MET A 147 14.91 14.21 7.76
CA MET A 147 14.31 12.99 8.30
C MET A 147 15.12 11.76 7.91
N SER A 148 15.12 10.75 8.79
CA SER A 148 15.64 9.42 8.46
C SER A 148 14.70 8.70 7.45
N GLY A 149 15.21 7.61 6.84
CA GLY A 149 14.41 6.76 5.95
C GLY A 149 13.13 6.25 6.60
N GLY A 150 13.22 5.79 7.86
CA GLY A 150 12.06 5.34 8.64
C GLY A 150 11.05 6.45 8.93
N GLN A 151 11.53 7.66 9.24
CA GLN A 151 10.65 8.82 9.42
C GLN A 151 9.96 9.21 8.12
N MET A 152 10.67 9.24 6.99
CA MET A 152 10.07 9.48 5.67
C MET A 152 9.02 8.44 5.32
N GLN A 153 9.25 7.16 5.66
CA GLN A 153 8.27 6.10 5.44
C GLN A 153 7.03 6.27 6.32
N ARG A 154 7.19 6.67 7.57
CA ARG A 154 6.06 7.01 8.45
C ARG A 154 5.24 8.19 7.91
N VAL A 155 5.87 9.23 7.34
CA VAL A 155 5.15 10.31 6.65
C VAL A 155 4.37 9.78 5.44
N ALA A 156 4.95 8.88 4.63
CA ALA A 156 4.27 8.26 3.50
C ALA A 156 3.07 7.42 3.95
N ILE A 157 3.17 6.71 5.08
CA ILE A 157 2.06 5.96 5.69
C ILE A 157 0.98 6.93 6.19
N ALA A 158 1.32 8.00 6.91
CA ALA A 158 0.37 9.02 7.36
C ALA A 158 -0.39 9.63 6.17
N ARG A 159 0.33 9.97 5.09
CA ARG A 159 -0.27 10.46 3.84
C ARG A 159 -1.23 9.45 3.23
N ALA A 160 -0.92 8.17 3.28
CA ALA A 160 -1.80 7.11 2.78
C ALA A 160 -3.09 6.99 3.61
N LEU A 161 -3.02 7.24 4.92
CA LEU A 161 -4.14 7.10 5.87
C LEU A 161 -5.09 8.29 5.90
N VAL A 162 -4.64 9.50 5.53
CA VAL A 162 -5.31 10.78 5.81
C VAL A 162 -6.74 10.90 5.24
N ASN A 163 -7.04 10.20 4.14
CA ASN A 163 -8.38 10.12 3.54
C ASN A 163 -9.24 8.96 4.08
N ASN A 164 -8.77 8.23 5.10
CA ASN A 164 -9.42 7.01 5.61
C ASN A 164 -9.77 6.02 4.47
N PRO A 165 -8.78 5.50 3.74
CA PRO A 165 -8.98 4.68 2.56
C PRO A 165 -9.60 3.32 2.90
N ALA A 166 -10.28 2.70 1.92
CA ALA A 166 -10.79 1.34 2.04
C ALA A 166 -9.68 0.29 2.00
N VAL A 167 -8.55 0.61 1.34
CA VAL A 167 -7.37 -0.27 1.24
C VAL A 167 -6.08 0.53 1.19
N ILE A 168 -5.04 0.02 1.87
CA ILE A 168 -3.67 0.50 1.79
C ILE A 168 -2.89 -0.43 0.87
N LEU A 169 -2.30 0.13 -0.19
CA LEU A 169 -1.40 -0.57 -1.11
C LEU A 169 0.05 -0.18 -0.79
N ALA A 170 0.82 -1.13 -0.26
CA ALA A 170 2.22 -0.94 0.11
C ALA A 170 3.13 -1.68 -0.87
N ASP A 171 3.90 -0.93 -1.66
CA ASP A 171 4.85 -1.45 -2.64
C ASP A 171 6.25 -1.44 -2.05
N GLU A 172 6.76 -2.62 -1.70
CA GLU A 172 8.09 -2.83 -1.11
C GLU A 172 8.43 -1.81 0.01
N ALA A 173 7.43 -1.50 0.86
CA ALA A 173 7.48 -0.40 1.82
C ALA A 173 8.61 -0.48 2.88
N THR A 174 9.37 -1.58 2.91
CA THR A 174 10.55 -1.77 3.78
C THR A 174 11.85 -1.96 3.00
N GLY A 175 11.80 -1.95 1.67
CA GLY A 175 12.93 -2.35 0.82
C GLY A 175 14.15 -1.42 0.89
N ASN A 176 13.99 -0.17 1.29
CA ASN A 176 15.08 0.82 1.40
C ASN A 176 15.47 1.12 2.87
N LEU A 177 15.04 0.28 3.81
CA LEU A 177 15.26 0.48 5.23
C LEU A 177 16.22 -0.58 5.78
N ASP A 178 16.96 -0.23 6.82
CA ASP A 178 17.72 -1.19 7.60
C ASP A 178 16.80 -2.19 8.30
N THR A 179 17.37 -3.28 8.82
CA THR A 179 16.59 -4.38 9.40
C THR A 179 15.71 -3.92 10.57
N ARG A 180 16.25 -3.14 11.51
CA ARG A 180 15.50 -2.67 12.69
C ARG A 180 14.35 -1.76 12.27
N THR A 181 14.64 -0.75 11.47
CA THR A 181 13.63 0.18 10.93
C THR A 181 12.56 -0.54 10.11
N SER A 182 12.95 -1.58 9.34
CA SER A 182 12.00 -2.43 8.61
C SER A 182 11.01 -3.12 9.53
N PHE A 183 11.47 -3.67 10.66
CA PHE A 183 10.57 -4.26 11.67
C PHE A 183 9.70 -3.22 12.36
N GLU A 184 10.21 -2.02 12.65
CA GLU A 184 9.38 -0.92 13.20
C GLU A 184 8.23 -0.55 12.26
N ILE A 185 8.49 -0.48 10.95
CA ILE A 185 7.44 -0.25 9.95
C ILE A 185 6.47 -1.44 9.84
N LEU A 186 6.96 -2.68 9.99
CA LEU A 186 6.09 -3.86 10.05
C LEU A 186 5.18 -3.87 11.28
N VAL A 187 5.71 -3.47 12.45
CA VAL A 187 4.90 -3.29 13.67
C VAL A 187 3.77 -2.30 13.41
N LEU A 188 4.09 -1.14 12.83
CA LEU A 188 3.06 -0.13 12.49
C LEU A 188 2.00 -0.70 11.55
N PHE A 189 2.37 -1.48 10.52
CA PHE A 189 1.39 -2.12 9.64
C PHE A 189 0.54 -3.16 10.38
N GLN A 190 1.10 -3.92 11.32
CA GLN A 190 0.32 -4.86 12.14
C GLN A 190 -0.65 -4.12 13.09
N GLU A 191 -0.23 -3.00 13.67
CA GLU A 191 -1.10 -2.14 14.49
C GLU A 191 -2.28 -1.62 13.67
N LEU A 192 -2.03 -1.08 12.47
CA LEU A 192 -3.08 -0.63 11.55
C LEU A 192 -4.03 -1.77 11.16
N HIS A 193 -3.50 -2.97 10.92
CA HIS A 193 -4.33 -4.15 10.64
C HIS A 193 -5.21 -4.52 11.85
N ASN A 194 -4.66 -4.48 13.06
CA ASN A 194 -5.42 -4.75 14.29
C ASN A 194 -6.52 -3.70 14.55
N GLU A 195 -6.37 -2.49 14.03
CA GLU A 195 -7.40 -1.46 13.99
C GLU A 195 -8.48 -1.71 12.90
N GLY A 196 -8.38 -2.81 12.14
CA GLY A 196 -9.31 -3.20 11.10
C GLY A 196 -8.99 -2.66 9.70
N ARG A 197 -7.80 -2.11 9.46
CA ARG A 197 -7.40 -1.64 8.13
C ARG A 197 -7.14 -2.80 7.18
N THR A 198 -7.62 -2.68 5.95
CA THR A 198 -7.30 -3.61 4.87
C THR A 198 -5.97 -3.21 4.24
N ILE A 199 -5.02 -4.14 4.17
CA ILE A 199 -3.66 -3.86 3.71
C ILE A 199 -3.24 -4.88 2.67
N ILE A 200 -2.73 -4.41 1.53
CA ILE A 200 -2.07 -5.23 0.53
C ILE A 200 -0.60 -4.82 0.46
N PHE A 201 0.28 -5.76 0.76
CA PHE A 201 1.71 -5.53 0.77
C PHE A 201 2.36 -6.32 -0.37
N VAL A 202 2.93 -5.61 -1.34
CA VAL A 202 3.69 -6.23 -2.43
C VAL A 202 5.14 -6.32 -2.03
N THR A 203 5.72 -7.51 -2.11
CA THR A 203 7.13 -7.72 -1.77
C THR A 203 7.70 -8.94 -2.50
N HIS A 204 9.01 -8.96 -2.66
CA HIS A 204 9.75 -10.13 -3.09
C HIS A 204 10.43 -10.86 -1.90
N ASN A 205 10.38 -10.30 -0.69
CA ASN A 205 10.98 -10.89 0.51
C ASN A 205 10.01 -11.90 1.16
N PRO A 206 10.33 -13.21 1.16
CA PRO A 206 9.49 -14.25 1.75
C PRO A 206 9.38 -14.17 3.27
N ASP A 207 10.39 -13.64 3.97
CA ASP A 207 10.40 -13.58 5.44
C ASP A 207 9.29 -12.65 5.95
N ILE A 208 8.99 -11.62 5.18
CA ILE A 208 7.92 -10.68 5.50
C ILE A 208 6.53 -11.33 5.41
N ALA A 209 6.34 -12.35 4.57
CA ALA A 209 5.05 -13.02 4.39
C ALA A 209 4.49 -13.69 5.65
N GLN A 210 5.36 -14.05 6.61
CA GLN A 210 4.97 -14.72 7.86
C GLN A 210 4.23 -13.79 8.85
N TYR A 211 4.31 -12.48 8.64
CA TYR A 211 3.69 -11.46 9.49
C TYR A 211 2.27 -11.04 9.04
N ARG A 212 1.66 -11.76 8.07
CA ARG A 212 0.38 -11.40 7.46
C ARG A 212 -0.60 -12.55 7.45
N SER A 213 -1.89 -12.22 7.30
CA SER A 213 -2.98 -13.19 7.39
C SER A 213 -3.17 -14.04 6.12
N ARG A 214 -2.67 -13.58 4.94
CA ARG A 214 -2.86 -14.28 3.67
C ARG A 214 -1.74 -13.97 2.68
N ASN A 215 -1.33 -14.97 1.92
CA ASN A 215 -0.28 -14.85 0.91
C ASN A 215 -0.80 -15.27 -0.47
N ILE A 216 -0.67 -14.36 -1.45
CA ILE A 216 -0.97 -14.59 -2.86
C ILE A 216 0.36 -14.59 -3.61
N ARG A 217 0.65 -15.67 -4.34
CA ARG A 217 1.90 -15.81 -5.10
C ARG A 217 1.64 -15.73 -6.58
N LEU A 218 2.38 -14.83 -7.23
CA LEU A 218 2.34 -14.64 -8.69
C LEU A 218 3.55 -15.28 -9.36
N ARG A 219 3.31 -15.88 -10.52
CA ARG A 219 4.33 -16.32 -11.47
C ARG A 219 3.79 -16.21 -12.89
N ASP A 220 4.58 -15.57 -13.79
CA ASP A 220 4.30 -15.44 -15.22
C ASP A 220 2.88 -14.91 -15.53
N GLY A 221 2.44 -13.93 -14.73
CA GLY A 221 1.12 -13.29 -14.88
C GLY A 221 -0.06 -14.11 -14.35
N HIS A 222 0.19 -15.19 -13.62
CA HIS A 222 -0.85 -16.04 -13.00
C HIS A 222 -0.73 -16.05 -11.47
N VAL A 223 -1.86 -16.24 -10.78
CA VAL A 223 -1.87 -16.65 -9.36
C VAL A 223 -1.60 -18.14 -9.31
N ILE A 224 -0.48 -18.54 -8.69
CA ILE A 224 -0.09 -19.94 -8.52
C ILE A 224 -0.38 -20.46 -7.10
N GLU A 225 -0.59 -19.56 -6.16
CA GLU A 225 -0.90 -19.91 -4.78
C GLU A 225 -1.71 -18.75 -4.15
N ASP A 226 -2.71 -19.11 -3.35
CA ASP A 226 -3.52 -18.20 -2.54
C ASP A 226 -3.86 -18.93 -1.23
N LYS A 227 -3.12 -18.59 -0.16
CA LYS A 227 -3.21 -19.31 1.11
C LYS A 227 -3.36 -18.34 2.28
N LYS A 228 -4.25 -18.70 3.21
CA LYS A 228 -4.29 -18.10 4.54
C LYS A 228 -3.09 -18.58 5.35
N ASN A 229 -2.60 -17.71 6.21
CA ASN A 229 -1.54 -18.02 7.14
C ASN A 229 -2.17 -18.32 8.52
N ASP A 230 -2.11 -19.57 8.94
CA ASP A 230 -2.70 -20.03 10.20
C ASP A 230 -1.90 -19.54 11.42
N LYS A 231 -0.63 -19.18 11.24
CA LYS A 231 0.25 -18.68 12.31
C LYS A 231 0.92 -17.38 11.89
N ILE A 232 0.32 -16.26 12.29
CA ILE A 232 0.88 -14.93 12.04
C ILE A 232 1.93 -14.64 13.11
N LEU A 233 3.16 -14.32 12.69
CA LEU A 233 4.24 -13.91 13.59
C LEU A 233 4.05 -12.46 14.05
N SER A 234 4.50 -12.18 15.28
CA SER A 234 4.53 -10.83 15.84
C SER A 234 5.78 -10.07 15.36
N ALA A 235 5.58 -8.97 14.62
CA ALA A 235 6.69 -8.10 14.26
C ALA A 235 7.31 -7.40 15.48
N ALA A 236 6.51 -7.14 16.52
CA ALA A 236 6.99 -6.56 17.78
C ALA A 236 7.93 -7.50 18.54
N GLU A 237 7.60 -8.81 18.59
CA GLU A 237 8.47 -9.82 19.19
C GLU A 237 9.79 -9.97 18.40
N ALA A 238 9.69 -9.98 17.07
CA ALA A 238 10.88 -10.04 16.20
C ALA A 238 11.76 -8.80 16.37
N LEU A 239 11.17 -7.60 16.45
CA LEU A 239 11.89 -6.35 16.72
C LEU A 239 12.59 -6.39 18.09
N ALA A 240 11.91 -6.90 19.13
CA ALA A 240 12.47 -7.01 20.48
C ALA A 240 13.65 -8.00 20.56
N ALA A 241 13.65 -9.02 19.69
CA ALA A 241 14.72 -10.02 19.61
C ALA A 241 15.97 -9.53 18.85
N LEU A 242 15.89 -8.41 18.09
CA LEU A 242 17.05 -7.85 17.41
C LEU A 242 18.07 -7.29 18.42
N PRO A 243 19.39 -7.43 18.15
CA PRO A 243 20.42 -6.79 18.97
C PRO A 243 20.13 -5.29 19.10
N LYS A 244 20.29 -4.75 20.31
CA LYS A 244 20.26 -3.29 20.50
C LYS A 244 21.46 -2.71 19.74
N ASN A 245 21.25 -1.63 18.99
CA ASN A 245 22.37 -0.91 18.40
C ASN A 245 23.29 -0.48 19.54
N THR A 246 24.58 -0.84 19.43
CA THR A 246 25.61 -0.52 20.42
C THR A 246 26.14 0.92 20.27
N ASP A 247 25.50 1.73 19.43
CA ASP A 247 25.92 3.11 19.07
C ASP A 247 24.95 4.19 19.60
N ASP A 248 24.32 3.97 20.79
CA ASP A 248 23.61 5.02 21.55
C ASP A 248 24.34 5.28 22.90
#